data_63895bfeec3c19eb78e07795696d116c
#
_entry.id   63895bfeec3c19eb78e07795696d116c
#
_cell.length_a   1.000
_cell.length_b   1.000
_cell.length_c   1.000
_cell.angle_alpha   90.00
_cell.angle_beta   90.00
_cell.angle_gamma   90.00
#
_symmetry.space_group_name_H-M   'P 1'
#
loop_
_entity.id
_entity.type
_entity.pdbx_description
1 polymer ?
#
loop_
_entity_poly.entity_id
_entity_poly.type
_entity_poly.pdbx_seq_one_letter_code
_entity_poly.pdbx_strand_id
1 'polypeptide(L)'
;MKFTTLVAAAMAVSLPAMAQDAGLISSVTEDSLAAFAEAQGHEVLGYGEAGEVSVRAESADGIVYYLTGTACTDGTCTGINMSARFDANEQVTLETINDANIRRAAVSVWLLDNTLGISRYVILDGGMTEENIQINFDNFIAIVPAVIDMFYEE
;
A
#
# COMPACT_ATOMS: atom_id res chain seq x y z
N MET A 1 -45.93 -46.04 -43.61
CA MET A 1 -45.73 -45.20 -42.41
C MET A 1 -44.37 -44.53 -42.51
N LYS A 2 -44.34 -43.19 -42.78
CA LYS A 2 -43.09 -42.42 -42.88
C LYS A 2 -42.91 -41.67 -41.53
N PHE A 3 -41.87 -42.00 -40.80
CA PHE A 3 -41.47 -41.29 -39.57
C PHE A 3 -40.59 -40.11 -39.97
N THR A 4 -41.06 -38.90 -39.69
CA THR A 4 -40.29 -37.67 -39.87
C THR A 4 -39.59 -37.32 -38.53
N THR A 5 -38.28 -37.46 -38.52
CA THR A 5 -37.46 -37.07 -37.30
C THR A 5 -37.24 -35.58 -37.32
N LEU A 6 -37.77 -34.88 -36.32
CA LEU A 6 -37.50 -33.48 -36.09
C LEU A 6 -36.18 -33.37 -35.30
N VAL A 7 -35.15 -32.73 -35.90
CA VAL A 7 -33.90 -32.38 -35.21
C VAL A 7 -34.09 -30.95 -34.68
N ALA A 8 -34.17 -30.84 -33.35
CA ALA A 8 -34.14 -29.53 -32.67
C ALA A 8 -32.68 -29.06 -32.49
N ALA A 9 -32.29 -28.01 -33.21
CA ALA A 9 -31.01 -27.36 -33.04
C ALA A 9 -31.09 -26.40 -31.81
N ALA A 10 -30.41 -26.74 -30.73
CA ALA A 10 -30.24 -25.87 -29.58
C ALA A 10 -29.18 -24.82 -29.90
N MET A 11 -29.55 -23.56 -30.10
CA MET A 11 -28.62 -22.44 -30.16
C MET A 11 -28.17 -22.08 -28.75
N ALA A 12 -26.90 -22.36 -28.42
CA ALA A 12 -26.26 -21.88 -27.22
C ALA A 12 -25.95 -20.39 -27.40
N VAL A 13 -26.71 -19.53 -26.73
CA VAL A 13 -26.41 -18.10 -26.63
C VAL A 13 -25.30 -17.94 -25.60
N SER A 14 -24.07 -17.71 -26.06
CA SER A 14 -22.96 -17.29 -25.20
C SER A 14 -23.21 -15.84 -24.78
N LEU A 15 -23.65 -15.63 -23.54
CA LEU A 15 -23.66 -14.31 -22.93
C LEU A 15 -22.22 -13.86 -22.77
N PRO A 16 -21.84 -12.64 -23.21
CA PRO A 16 -20.55 -12.09 -22.87
C PRO A 16 -20.49 -11.96 -21.35
N ALA A 17 -19.46 -12.56 -20.73
CA ALA A 17 -19.13 -12.28 -19.34
C ALA A 17 -18.81 -10.79 -19.25
N MET A 18 -19.74 -10.01 -18.71
CA MET A 18 -19.45 -8.64 -18.26
C MET A 18 -18.41 -8.83 -17.17
N ALA A 19 -17.15 -8.52 -17.48
CA ALA A 19 -16.17 -8.27 -16.46
C ALA A 19 -16.76 -7.15 -15.60
N GLN A 20 -17.19 -7.47 -14.38
CA GLN A 20 -17.51 -6.46 -13.39
C GLN A 20 -16.23 -5.67 -13.20
N ASP A 21 -16.31 -4.40 -13.53
CA ASP A 21 -15.29 -3.41 -13.17
C ASP A 21 -15.32 -3.37 -11.63
N ALA A 22 -14.61 -4.29 -11.01
CA ALA A 22 -14.43 -4.32 -9.57
C ALA A 22 -13.67 -3.04 -9.27
N GLY A 23 -14.33 -2.09 -8.59
CA GLY A 23 -13.91 -0.72 -8.39
C GLY A 23 -12.41 -0.62 -8.16
N LEU A 24 -11.65 -0.45 -9.25
CA LEU A 24 -10.21 -0.28 -9.18
C LEU A 24 -9.91 1.13 -8.71
N ILE A 25 -9.04 1.25 -7.72
CA ILE A 25 -8.54 2.52 -7.20
C ILE A 25 -7.30 2.87 -8.01
N SER A 26 -7.38 3.91 -8.83
CA SER A 26 -6.27 4.41 -9.64
C SER A 26 -5.65 5.69 -9.07
N SER A 27 -6.25 6.25 -8.03
CA SER A 27 -5.75 7.46 -7.36
C SER A 27 -6.25 7.54 -5.93
N VAL A 28 -5.55 8.32 -5.12
CA VAL A 28 -5.89 8.60 -3.72
C VAL A 28 -5.90 10.10 -3.44
N THR A 29 -6.69 10.48 -2.45
CA THR A 29 -6.71 11.81 -1.82
C THR A 29 -6.31 11.68 -0.37
N GLU A 30 -6.11 12.78 0.33
CA GLU A 30 -5.83 12.78 1.76
C GLU A 30 -6.93 12.06 2.56
N ASP A 31 -8.21 12.34 2.26
CA ASP A 31 -9.34 11.66 2.91
C ASP A 31 -9.33 10.14 2.68
N SER A 32 -8.97 9.69 1.47
CA SER A 32 -8.90 8.26 1.19
C SER A 32 -7.73 7.58 1.89
N LEU A 33 -6.59 8.27 2.08
CA LEU A 33 -5.47 7.77 2.87
C LEU A 33 -5.84 7.64 4.35
N ALA A 34 -6.57 8.62 4.91
CA ALA A 34 -7.10 8.55 6.26
C ALA A 34 -8.06 7.37 6.43
N ALA A 35 -9.00 7.19 5.48
CA ALA A 35 -9.95 6.08 5.49
C ALA A 35 -9.24 4.71 5.45
N PHE A 36 -8.13 4.56 4.72
CA PHE A 36 -7.35 3.32 4.72
C PHE A 36 -6.72 3.02 6.09
N ALA A 37 -6.20 4.02 6.80
CA ALA A 37 -5.67 3.85 8.15
C ALA A 37 -6.77 3.47 9.15
N GLU A 38 -7.90 4.18 9.11
CA GLU A 38 -9.06 3.94 9.98
C GLU A 38 -9.68 2.55 9.76
N ALA A 39 -9.74 2.07 8.50
CA ALA A 39 -10.25 0.75 8.17
C ALA A 39 -9.42 -0.38 8.80
N GLN A 40 -8.15 -0.14 9.11
CA GLN A 40 -7.26 -1.05 9.85
C GLN A 40 -7.37 -0.90 11.37
N GLY A 41 -8.22 0.00 11.85
CA GLY A 41 -8.35 0.31 13.28
C GLY A 41 -7.18 1.14 13.82
N HIS A 42 -6.45 1.84 12.95
CA HIS A 42 -5.36 2.73 13.33
C HIS A 42 -5.86 4.14 13.64
N GLU A 43 -5.16 4.85 14.51
CA GLU A 43 -5.49 6.23 14.88
C GLU A 43 -4.85 7.22 13.91
N VAL A 44 -5.66 8.10 13.31
CA VAL A 44 -5.16 9.23 12.52
C VAL A 44 -4.71 10.35 13.46
N LEU A 45 -3.42 10.64 13.49
CA LEU A 45 -2.80 11.63 14.37
C LEU A 45 -2.73 13.03 13.75
N GLY A 46 -2.86 13.14 12.42
CA GLY A 46 -2.80 14.42 11.72
C GLY A 46 -2.65 14.28 10.22
N TYR A 47 -2.67 15.42 9.56
CA TYR A 47 -2.63 15.58 8.12
C TYR A 47 -1.39 16.38 7.70
N GLY A 48 -1.04 16.32 6.42
CA GLY A 48 0.03 17.10 5.83
C GLY A 48 -0.23 18.61 5.85
N GLU A 49 0.76 19.38 5.42
CA GLU A 49 0.60 20.82 5.23
C GLU A 49 -0.33 21.11 4.04
N ALA A 50 -0.83 22.33 3.97
CA ALA A 50 -1.74 22.74 2.90
C ALA A 50 -1.11 22.51 1.50
N GLY A 51 -1.75 21.67 0.72
CA GLY A 51 -1.30 21.26 -0.62
C GLY A 51 -0.53 19.93 -0.66
N GLU A 52 -0.25 19.33 0.49
CA GLU A 52 0.29 17.99 0.58
C GLU A 52 -0.85 16.98 0.78
N VAL A 53 -0.75 15.83 0.13
CA VAL A 53 -1.63 14.68 0.36
C VAL A 53 -0.88 13.74 1.28
N SER A 54 -1.03 13.91 2.59
CA SER A 54 -0.30 13.13 3.59
C SER A 54 -1.09 12.94 4.87
N VAL A 55 -1.02 11.74 5.43
CA VAL A 55 -1.65 11.37 6.70
C VAL A 55 -0.59 10.77 7.62
N ARG A 56 -0.54 11.23 8.86
CA ARG A 56 0.23 10.64 9.94
C ARG A 56 -0.72 9.82 10.79
N ALA A 57 -0.38 8.56 11.03
CA ALA A 57 -1.21 7.65 11.81
C ALA A 57 -0.36 6.78 12.74
N GLU A 58 -1.01 6.09 13.67
CA GLU A 58 -0.42 5.17 14.61
C GLU A 58 -1.15 3.83 14.57
N SER A 59 -0.39 2.74 14.45
CA SER A 59 -0.94 1.40 14.50
C SER A 59 -1.33 1.00 15.92
N ALA A 60 -2.12 -0.07 16.07
CA ALA A 60 -2.51 -0.62 17.37
C ALA A 60 -1.29 -1.02 18.25
N ASP A 61 -0.16 -1.33 17.63
CA ASP A 61 1.10 -1.67 18.30
C ASP A 61 2.00 -0.45 18.55
N GLY A 62 1.51 0.78 18.34
CA GLY A 62 2.22 2.01 18.62
C GLY A 62 3.23 2.43 17.55
N ILE A 63 3.18 1.86 16.33
CA ILE A 63 4.04 2.28 15.22
C ILE A 63 3.46 3.54 14.60
N VAL A 64 4.20 4.65 14.71
CA VAL A 64 3.86 5.89 13.99
C VAL A 64 4.40 5.82 12.56
N TYR A 65 3.52 6.07 11.60
CA TYR A 65 3.85 6.01 10.18
C TYR A 65 3.15 7.15 9.40
N TYR A 66 3.55 7.29 8.15
CA TYR A 66 3.02 8.27 7.21
C TYR A 66 2.53 7.57 5.94
N LEU A 67 1.36 7.96 5.47
CA LEU A 67 0.85 7.67 4.15
C LEU A 67 0.94 8.97 3.34
N THR A 68 1.80 8.99 2.33
CA THR A 68 2.01 10.20 1.52
C THR A 68 1.66 9.90 0.07
N GLY A 69 0.73 10.66 -0.49
CA GLY A 69 0.42 10.63 -1.91
C GLY A 69 1.61 11.11 -2.73
N THR A 70 1.84 10.47 -3.86
CA THR A 70 2.92 10.82 -4.80
C THR A 70 2.37 10.92 -6.21
N ALA A 71 3.10 11.60 -7.10
CA ALA A 71 2.63 11.91 -8.45
C ALA A 71 1.24 12.57 -8.43
N CYS A 72 1.13 13.66 -7.66
CA CYS A 72 -0.13 14.34 -7.39
C CYS A 72 -0.42 15.44 -8.41
N THR A 73 -1.71 15.60 -8.73
CA THR A 73 -2.25 16.72 -9.50
C THR A 73 -3.57 17.12 -8.84
N ASP A 74 -3.72 18.39 -8.48
CA ASP A 74 -4.94 18.96 -7.88
C ASP A 74 -5.47 18.14 -6.67
N GLY A 75 -4.56 17.72 -5.77
CA GLY A 75 -4.91 16.97 -4.55
C GLY A 75 -5.25 15.49 -4.77
N THR A 76 -5.04 14.97 -5.98
CA THR A 76 -5.23 13.56 -6.34
C THR A 76 -3.91 12.95 -6.76
N CYS A 77 -3.53 11.79 -6.20
CA CYS A 77 -2.22 11.19 -6.38
C CYS A 77 -2.33 9.76 -6.95
N THR A 78 -1.44 9.38 -7.87
CA THR A 78 -1.42 8.05 -8.50
C THR A 78 -0.40 7.10 -7.89
N GLY A 79 0.19 7.46 -6.76
CA GLY A 79 1.04 6.60 -5.96
C GLY A 79 0.89 6.87 -4.47
N ILE A 80 1.27 5.89 -3.65
CA ILE A 80 1.30 5.99 -2.18
C ILE A 80 2.70 5.62 -1.72
N ASN A 81 3.34 6.50 -0.96
CA ASN A 81 4.53 6.17 -0.18
C ASN A 81 4.14 5.95 1.28
N MET A 82 4.29 4.74 1.75
CA MET A 82 4.13 4.36 3.15
C MET A 82 5.50 4.48 3.81
N SER A 83 5.63 5.19 4.93
CA SER A 83 6.93 5.33 5.60
C SER A 83 6.81 5.42 7.11
N ALA A 84 7.78 4.80 7.81
CA ALA A 84 8.02 4.97 9.23
C ALA A 84 9.42 5.56 9.42
N ARG A 85 9.61 6.40 10.45
CA ARG A 85 10.84 7.13 10.69
C ARG A 85 11.24 7.02 12.15
N PHE A 86 12.53 6.82 12.40
CA PHE A 86 13.13 6.62 13.72
C PHE A 86 14.42 7.41 13.82
N ASP A 87 14.80 7.80 15.03
CA ASP A 87 16.08 8.43 15.27
C ASP A 87 17.20 7.40 15.04
N ALA A 88 18.17 7.70 14.20
CA ALA A 88 19.29 6.81 13.96
C ALA A 88 20.22 6.75 15.18
N ASN A 89 20.70 5.55 15.51
CA ASN A 89 21.75 5.30 16.50
C ASN A 89 23.09 4.94 15.81
N GLU A 90 24.10 4.59 16.59
CA GLU A 90 25.44 4.25 16.07
C GLU A 90 25.46 2.96 15.23
N GLN A 91 24.46 2.09 15.35
CA GLN A 91 24.34 0.85 14.56
C GLN A 91 23.74 1.09 13.18
N VAL A 92 23.12 2.26 12.95
CA VAL A 92 22.54 2.64 11.65
C VAL A 92 23.66 3.15 10.75
N THR A 93 24.26 2.25 9.99
CA THR A 93 25.34 2.52 9.03
C THR A 93 24.90 2.16 7.62
N LEU A 94 25.63 2.62 6.60
CA LEU A 94 25.35 2.23 5.22
C LEU A 94 25.48 0.72 4.98
N GLU A 95 26.35 0.04 5.74
CA GLU A 95 26.52 -1.41 5.67
C GLU A 95 25.28 -2.14 6.24
N THR A 96 24.81 -1.74 7.44
CA THR A 96 23.62 -2.35 8.06
C THR A 96 22.36 -2.04 7.29
N ILE A 97 22.24 -0.86 6.68
CA ILE A 97 21.15 -0.51 5.77
C ILE A 97 21.17 -1.39 4.51
N ASN A 98 22.33 -1.60 3.90
CA ASN A 98 22.45 -2.46 2.72
C ASN A 98 22.06 -3.91 3.07
N ASP A 99 22.49 -4.43 4.22
CA ASP A 99 22.09 -5.75 4.71
C ASP A 99 20.57 -5.85 4.93
N ALA A 100 19.96 -4.82 5.55
CA ALA A 100 18.51 -4.75 5.74
C ALA A 100 17.77 -4.77 4.38
N ASN A 101 18.20 -4.01 3.39
CA ASN A 101 17.60 -4.00 2.06
C ASN A 101 17.73 -5.35 1.34
N ILE A 102 18.82 -6.09 1.55
CA ILE A 102 18.99 -7.43 0.98
C ILE A 102 18.04 -8.44 1.65
N ARG A 103 17.88 -8.36 2.97
CA ARG A 103 17.08 -9.32 3.74
C ARG A 103 15.60 -9.01 3.76
N ARG A 104 15.20 -7.77 3.52
CA ARG A 104 13.82 -7.25 3.63
C ARG A 104 13.36 -6.61 2.33
N ALA A 105 13.35 -7.37 1.25
CA ALA A 105 13.06 -6.89 -0.11
C ALA A 105 11.67 -6.22 -0.29
N ALA A 106 10.75 -6.36 0.69
CA ALA A 106 9.42 -5.77 0.61
C ALA A 106 9.37 -4.27 0.98
N VAL A 107 10.46 -3.71 1.50
CA VAL A 107 10.61 -2.31 1.87
C VAL A 107 11.97 -1.78 1.43
N SER A 108 12.11 -0.46 1.40
CA SER A 108 13.38 0.24 1.25
C SER A 108 13.76 0.86 2.59
N VAL A 109 14.99 0.59 3.04
CA VAL A 109 15.57 1.18 4.25
C VAL A 109 16.58 2.24 3.82
N TRP A 110 16.54 3.42 4.45
CA TRP A 110 17.39 4.54 4.10
C TRP A 110 17.80 5.35 5.35
N LEU A 111 18.90 6.06 5.25
CA LEU A 111 19.39 7.02 6.24
C LEU A 111 19.46 8.40 5.58
N LEU A 112 18.81 9.36 6.19
CA LEU A 112 18.92 10.76 5.81
C LEU A 112 19.18 11.60 7.07
N ASP A 113 20.29 12.30 7.09
CA ASP A 113 20.78 13.01 8.26
C ASP A 113 20.87 12.07 9.49
N ASN A 114 20.05 12.24 10.50
CA ASN A 114 19.97 11.37 11.68
C ASN A 114 18.65 10.58 11.73
N THR A 115 18.04 10.34 10.58
CA THR A 115 16.75 9.62 10.49
C THR A 115 16.91 8.31 9.75
N LEU A 116 16.64 7.19 10.42
CA LEU A 116 16.41 5.89 9.81
C LEU A 116 14.98 5.87 9.26
N GLY A 117 14.84 5.69 7.96
CA GLY A 117 13.56 5.56 7.31
C GLY A 117 13.33 4.16 6.75
N ILE A 118 12.12 3.68 6.89
CA ILE A 118 11.63 2.44 6.28
C ILE A 118 10.45 2.84 5.40
N SER A 119 10.48 2.50 4.12
CA SER A 119 9.43 2.89 3.20
C SER A 119 9.01 1.78 2.25
N ARG A 120 7.77 1.84 1.79
CA ARG A 120 7.19 1.01 0.74
C ARG A 120 6.41 1.88 -0.23
N TYR A 121 6.67 1.71 -1.51
CA TYR A 121 5.99 2.47 -2.54
C TYR A 121 4.96 1.60 -3.27
N VAL A 122 3.77 2.14 -3.50
CA VAL A 122 2.67 1.51 -4.22
C VAL A 122 2.27 2.40 -5.39
N ILE A 123 2.27 1.84 -6.60
CA ILE A 123 1.86 2.51 -7.83
C ILE A 123 0.40 2.15 -8.10
N LEU A 124 -0.45 3.15 -8.29
CA LEU A 124 -1.87 2.98 -8.56
C LEU A 124 -2.24 3.09 -10.05
N ASP A 125 -1.27 3.44 -10.90
CA ASP A 125 -1.49 3.53 -12.35
C ASP A 125 -2.03 2.21 -12.91
N GLY A 126 -3.13 2.29 -13.66
CA GLY A 126 -3.83 1.10 -14.15
C GLY A 126 -4.84 0.49 -13.18
N GLY A 127 -4.89 1.00 -11.95
CA GLY A 127 -5.82 0.59 -10.91
C GLY A 127 -5.39 -0.62 -10.07
N MET A 128 -5.69 -0.56 -8.79
CA MET A 128 -5.54 -1.66 -7.82
C MET A 128 -6.87 -1.89 -7.09
N THR A 129 -7.14 -3.12 -6.68
CA THR A 129 -8.26 -3.37 -5.77
C THR A 129 -7.95 -2.80 -4.39
N GLU A 130 -8.97 -2.38 -3.66
CA GLU A 130 -8.86 -1.95 -2.28
C GLU A 130 -8.17 -3.01 -1.41
N GLU A 131 -8.55 -4.28 -1.57
CA GLU A 131 -7.93 -5.41 -0.88
C GLU A 131 -6.40 -5.47 -1.12
N ASN A 132 -5.95 -5.23 -2.35
CA ASN A 132 -4.52 -5.26 -2.66
C ASN A 132 -3.78 -4.07 -2.03
N ILE A 133 -4.40 -2.89 -1.96
CA ILE A 133 -3.83 -1.73 -1.26
C ILE A 133 -3.72 -2.04 0.23
N GLN A 134 -4.75 -2.62 0.85
CA GLN A 134 -4.73 -3.04 2.26
C GLN A 134 -3.66 -4.09 2.54
N ILE A 135 -3.52 -5.12 1.71
CA ILE A 135 -2.45 -6.12 1.84
C ILE A 135 -1.07 -5.48 1.79
N ASN A 136 -0.85 -4.49 0.90
CA ASN A 136 0.41 -3.75 0.87
C ASN A 136 0.67 -2.97 2.15
N PHE A 137 -0.37 -2.39 2.73
CA PHE A 137 -0.31 -1.65 3.97
C PHE A 137 -0.03 -2.57 5.17
N ASP A 138 -0.77 -3.66 5.32
CA ASP A 138 -0.57 -4.66 6.37
C ASP A 138 0.85 -5.23 6.35
N ASN A 139 1.35 -5.57 5.15
CA ASN A 139 2.71 -6.04 4.98
C ASN A 139 3.74 -4.98 5.37
N PHE A 140 3.49 -3.70 5.08
CA PHE A 140 4.37 -2.61 5.50
C PHE A 140 4.43 -2.52 7.03
N ILE A 141 3.28 -2.45 7.71
CA ILE A 141 3.21 -2.37 9.17
C ILE A 141 3.86 -3.60 9.83
N ALA A 142 3.56 -4.80 9.33
CA ALA A 142 4.10 -6.04 9.88
C ALA A 142 5.63 -6.18 9.75
N ILE A 143 6.24 -5.59 8.71
CA ILE A 143 7.68 -5.71 8.49
C ILE A 143 8.51 -4.68 9.25
N VAL A 144 7.92 -3.53 9.62
CA VAL A 144 8.62 -2.44 10.32
C VAL A 144 9.33 -2.92 11.59
N PRO A 145 8.69 -3.66 12.54
CA PRO A 145 9.38 -4.17 13.72
C PRO A 145 10.59 -5.03 13.38
N ALA A 146 10.43 -5.97 12.46
CA ALA A 146 11.51 -6.87 12.05
C ALA A 146 12.70 -6.17 11.36
N VAL A 147 12.48 -4.96 10.82
CA VAL A 147 13.56 -4.10 10.31
C VAL A 147 14.20 -3.35 11.48
N ILE A 148 13.40 -2.81 12.39
CA ILE A 148 13.88 -2.07 13.57
C ILE A 148 14.80 -2.95 14.43
N ASP A 149 14.43 -4.20 14.67
CA ASP A 149 15.22 -5.17 15.45
C ASP A 149 16.64 -5.34 14.88
N MET A 150 16.85 -5.16 13.57
CA MET A 150 18.19 -5.23 12.96
C MET A 150 19.11 -4.07 13.38
N PHE A 151 18.57 -2.98 13.93
CA PHE A 151 19.31 -1.76 14.28
C PHE A 151 19.29 -1.43 15.77
N TYR A 152 18.36 -1.99 16.55
CA TYR A 152 18.13 -1.59 17.95
C TYR A 152 18.13 -2.77 18.94
N GLU A 153 18.24 -4.03 18.46
CA GLU A 153 18.49 -5.16 19.38
C GLU A 153 19.95 -5.14 19.91
N GLU A 154 20.09 -5.31 21.23
CA GLU A 154 21.37 -5.50 21.92
C GLU A 154 21.86 -6.96 21.84
#